data_508d8a866765a2bd2365bb8a9d95cf85
#
_entry.id   508d8a866765a2bd2365bb8a9d95cf85
#
_cell.length_a   1.000
_cell.length_b   1.000
_cell.length_c   1.000
_cell.angle_alpha   90.00
_cell.angle_beta   90.00
_cell.angle_gamma   90.00
#
_symmetry.space_group_name_H-M   'P 1'
#
loop_
_entity.id
_entity.type
_entity.pdbx_description
1 polymer ?
#
loop_
_entity_poly.entity_id
_entity_poly.type
_entity_poly.pdbx_seq_one_letter_code
_entity_poly.pdbx_strand_id
1 'polypeptide(L)'
;MKIVLGVSGGIAAYKAAEIVRLLQERGIHVQVVMTAAAQEFVRPLTFAALSGEKVITSMFGSESGSGSAQANVESAIEHIAVAQAIDALLVAPATADVLARFAQGIANDFLSTLYLATTAPVVVAPAMNVNMWNHAATQANLEILRRRGVRIVEPGEGYLACGMTGAGRLAENETIVAAVMEALGAAQDLAGETVLVTAGPTREKIDPVRYLTNRSSGRMGYAIAEAALRRGARVLLVSGPTTIAAPGGAELTPVQTAEEMLAAVLKLLPESTVVIKTAAVADFRPKAAAGQKIKRKGEMSLELEPTADILAEVARRKTSQVVVGFAAETENVLENARKKLASKSLDAIIVNDVSREGIGFDSDRNAVTIISPSEVVEVPETSKWDVAHRVLDQVVKLRKHRGAVVR
;
A
#
# COMPACT_ATOMS: atom_id res chain seq x y z
N MET A 1 4.27 -4.66 -3.97
CA MET A 1 3.21 -5.58 -3.50
C MET A 1 3.63 -6.99 -3.79
N LYS A 2 3.29 -7.90 -2.90
CA LYS A 2 3.53 -9.34 -3.08
C LYS A 2 2.20 -10.08 -3.02
N ILE A 3 1.89 -10.89 -4.01
CA ILE A 3 0.70 -11.74 -3.99
C ILE A 3 1.09 -13.21 -4.08
N VAL A 4 0.18 -14.07 -3.64
CA VAL A 4 0.24 -15.49 -3.99
C VAL A 4 -0.73 -15.76 -5.14
N LEU A 5 -0.25 -16.45 -6.17
CA LEU A 5 -1.06 -17.08 -7.21
C LEU A 5 -1.19 -18.57 -6.91
N GLY A 6 -2.39 -18.98 -6.48
CA GLY A 6 -2.78 -20.37 -6.35
C GLY A 6 -3.19 -20.93 -7.72
N VAL A 7 -2.54 -22.02 -8.15
CA VAL A 7 -2.88 -22.70 -9.40
C VAL A 7 -3.47 -24.06 -9.07
N SER A 8 -4.73 -24.31 -9.45
CA SER A 8 -5.38 -25.61 -9.26
C SER A 8 -5.45 -26.43 -10.54
N GLY A 9 -5.72 -27.74 -10.40
CA GLY A 9 -5.61 -28.72 -11.48
C GLY A 9 -6.74 -28.64 -12.50
N GLY A 10 -6.45 -28.09 -13.65
CA GLY A 10 -7.34 -28.04 -14.80
C GLY A 10 -6.61 -27.59 -16.06
N ILE A 11 -7.19 -27.82 -17.23
CA ILE A 11 -6.54 -27.47 -18.49
C ILE A 11 -6.14 -26.00 -18.58
N ALA A 12 -6.91 -25.10 -17.94
CA ALA A 12 -6.62 -23.68 -17.92
C ALA A 12 -5.38 -23.29 -17.08
N ALA A 13 -4.73 -24.23 -16.37
CA ALA A 13 -3.53 -23.97 -15.57
C ALA A 13 -2.38 -23.34 -16.40
N TYR A 14 -2.29 -23.63 -17.70
CA TYR A 14 -1.26 -23.00 -18.55
C TYR A 14 -1.41 -21.47 -18.66
N LYS A 15 -2.65 -20.96 -18.57
CA LYS A 15 -2.91 -19.51 -18.63
C LYS A 15 -2.37 -18.75 -17.41
N ALA A 16 -2.19 -19.45 -16.29
CA ALA A 16 -1.60 -18.85 -15.09
C ALA A 16 -0.18 -18.33 -15.35
N ALA A 17 0.57 -18.90 -16.30
CA ALA A 17 1.89 -18.41 -16.67
C ALA A 17 1.84 -16.99 -17.26
N GLU A 18 0.83 -16.69 -18.07
CA GLU A 18 0.62 -15.37 -18.63
C GLU A 18 0.12 -14.36 -17.56
N ILE A 19 -0.75 -14.82 -16.66
CA ILE A 19 -1.20 -14.02 -15.51
C ILE A 19 0.00 -13.59 -14.64
N VAL A 20 0.98 -14.48 -14.38
CA VAL A 20 2.23 -14.12 -13.68
C VAL A 20 2.93 -12.97 -14.39
N ARG A 21 3.12 -13.06 -15.72
CA ARG A 21 3.79 -12.00 -16.49
C ARG A 21 3.05 -10.67 -16.41
N LEU A 22 1.74 -10.68 -16.64
CA LEU A 22 0.90 -9.48 -16.59
C LEU A 22 0.90 -8.78 -15.22
N LEU A 23 0.98 -9.54 -14.14
CA LEU A 23 1.12 -9.00 -12.78
C LEU A 23 2.50 -8.40 -12.54
N GLN A 24 3.56 -9.07 -13.01
CA GLN A 24 4.94 -8.56 -12.90
C GLN A 24 5.15 -7.29 -13.72
N GLU A 25 4.57 -7.18 -14.91
CA GLU A 25 4.57 -5.95 -15.73
C GLU A 25 3.94 -4.76 -15.00
N ARG A 26 3.06 -5.03 -14.02
CA ARG A 26 2.47 -4.02 -13.11
C ARG A 26 3.24 -3.83 -11.80
N GLY A 27 4.47 -4.36 -11.72
CA GLY A 27 5.34 -4.23 -10.54
C GLY A 27 4.92 -5.07 -9.34
N ILE A 28 4.13 -6.14 -9.55
CA ILE A 28 3.69 -7.06 -8.51
C ILE A 28 4.61 -8.26 -8.43
N HIS A 29 5.14 -8.56 -7.24
CA HIS A 29 5.86 -9.80 -6.98
C HIS A 29 4.87 -10.95 -6.82
N VAL A 30 5.06 -12.02 -7.60
CA VAL A 30 4.17 -13.18 -7.62
C VAL A 30 4.88 -14.40 -7.08
N GLN A 31 4.42 -14.94 -5.96
CA GLN A 31 4.80 -16.28 -5.49
C GLN A 31 3.73 -17.29 -5.91
N VAL A 32 4.13 -18.40 -6.53
CA VAL A 32 3.18 -19.39 -7.03
C VAL A 32 3.06 -20.56 -6.04
N VAL A 33 1.80 -20.93 -5.76
CA VAL A 33 1.42 -22.13 -4.99
C VAL A 33 0.64 -23.06 -5.93
N MET A 34 1.05 -24.31 -6.05
CA MET A 34 0.39 -25.27 -6.93
C MET A 34 -0.22 -26.42 -6.12
N THR A 35 -1.46 -26.78 -6.44
CA THR A 35 -2.02 -28.05 -5.96
C THR A 35 -1.32 -29.24 -6.65
N ALA A 36 -1.38 -30.43 -6.04
CA ALA A 36 -0.83 -31.63 -6.66
C ALA A 36 -1.40 -31.86 -8.07
N ALA A 37 -2.71 -31.67 -8.24
CA ALA A 37 -3.38 -31.81 -9.53
C ALA A 37 -2.92 -30.77 -10.57
N ALA A 38 -2.50 -29.57 -10.16
CA ALA A 38 -2.00 -28.55 -11.09
C ALA A 38 -0.66 -28.96 -11.72
N GLN A 39 0.17 -29.71 -11.01
CA GLN A 39 1.49 -30.16 -11.47
C GLN A 39 1.41 -31.18 -12.62
N GLU A 40 0.26 -31.84 -12.78
CA GLU A 40 0.00 -32.73 -13.92
C GLU A 40 -0.22 -31.95 -15.23
N PHE A 41 -0.63 -30.67 -15.16
CA PHE A 41 -0.87 -29.83 -16.35
C PHE A 41 0.32 -28.94 -16.68
N VAL A 42 0.98 -28.37 -15.65
CA VAL A 42 2.12 -27.45 -15.81
C VAL A 42 3.17 -27.78 -14.74
N ARG A 43 4.42 -27.86 -15.13
CA ARG A 43 5.51 -28.15 -14.19
C ARG A 43 5.82 -26.94 -13.32
N PRO A 44 6.15 -27.13 -12.03
CA PRO A 44 6.56 -26.05 -11.12
C PRO A 44 7.72 -25.22 -11.66
N LEU A 45 8.66 -25.85 -12.40
CA LEU A 45 9.80 -25.18 -13.01
C LEU A 45 9.39 -24.03 -13.94
N THR A 46 8.25 -24.17 -14.66
CA THR A 46 7.73 -23.10 -15.53
C THR A 46 7.45 -21.83 -14.74
N PHE A 47 6.76 -21.97 -13.60
CA PHE A 47 6.42 -20.84 -12.77
C PHE A 47 7.62 -20.29 -12.00
N ALA A 48 8.54 -21.13 -11.55
CA ALA A 48 9.79 -20.70 -10.92
C ALA A 48 10.64 -19.85 -11.89
N ALA A 49 10.74 -20.25 -13.14
CA ALA A 49 11.48 -19.51 -14.17
C ALA A 49 10.81 -18.15 -14.50
N LEU A 50 9.48 -18.07 -14.47
CA LEU A 50 8.74 -16.84 -14.77
C LEU A 50 8.70 -15.89 -13.58
N SER A 51 8.44 -16.39 -12.38
CA SER A 51 8.30 -15.54 -11.17
C SER A 51 9.64 -15.14 -10.57
N GLY A 52 10.70 -15.93 -10.80
CA GLY A 52 11.98 -15.78 -10.09
C GLY A 52 11.94 -16.27 -8.63
N GLU A 53 10.82 -16.86 -8.20
CA GLU A 53 10.56 -17.30 -6.85
C GLU A 53 10.40 -18.83 -6.78
N LYS A 54 10.68 -19.40 -5.58
CA LYS A 54 10.40 -20.82 -5.33
C LYS A 54 8.89 -21.08 -5.40
N VAL A 55 8.49 -22.07 -6.18
CA VAL A 55 7.09 -22.53 -6.24
C VAL A 55 6.81 -23.45 -5.06
N ILE A 56 5.72 -23.20 -4.34
CA ILE A 56 5.28 -24.02 -3.20
C ILE A 56 4.32 -25.10 -3.72
N THR A 57 4.64 -26.37 -3.46
CA THR A 57 3.88 -27.53 -3.99
C THR A 57 3.35 -28.47 -2.90
N SER A 58 3.83 -28.33 -1.66
CA SER A 58 3.40 -29.19 -0.53
C SER A 58 3.44 -28.43 0.79
N MET A 59 2.74 -28.97 1.80
CA MET A 59 2.74 -28.43 3.18
C MET A 59 4.07 -28.66 3.88
N PHE A 60 4.74 -29.77 3.57
CA PHE A 60 5.99 -30.17 4.15
C PHE A 60 7.01 -30.27 3.03
N GLY A 61 8.20 -29.69 3.23
CA GLY A 61 9.25 -29.66 2.20
C GLY A 61 9.43 -31.01 1.50
N SER A 62 9.74 -30.99 0.20
CA SER A 62 9.91 -32.21 -0.61
C SER A 62 10.91 -33.17 0.07
N GLU A 63 10.55 -34.42 0.15
CA GLU A 63 11.36 -35.57 0.62
C GLU A 63 12.59 -35.83 -0.28
N SER A 64 13.52 -34.90 -0.32
CA SER A 64 14.80 -35.15 -0.97
C SER A 64 15.95 -34.71 -0.07
N GLY A 65 16.34 -35.64 0.80
CA GLY A 65 17.65 -35.74 1.42
C GLY A 65 17.91 -34.87 2.65
N SER A 66 18.01 -35.51 3.81
CA SER A 66 18.65 -35.03 5.04
C SER A 66 18.12 -33.69 5.62
N GLY A 67 16.83 -33.62 5.87
CA GLY A 67 16.25 -32.50 6.62
C GLY A 67 16.55 -32.62 8.12
N SER A 68 17.25 -31.65 8.68
CA SER A 68 17.34 -31.48 10.15
C SER A 68 15.91 -31.18 10.69
N ALA A 69 15.66 -31.51 11.98
CA ALA A 69 14.38 -31.20 12.64
C ALA A 69 13.97 -29.72 12.53
N GLN A 70 14.93 -28.81 12.36
CA GLN A 70 14.71 -27.39 12.11
C GLN A 70 14.05 -27.10 10.74
N ALA A 71 14.44 -27.79 9.66
CA ALA A 71 13.82 -27.60 8.34
C ALA A 71 12.33 -28.02 8.34
N ASN A 72 11.95 -29.00 9.16
CA ASN A 72 10.55 -29.41 9.30
C ASN A 72 9.71 -28.41 10.11
N VAL A 73 10.28 -27.71 11.09
CA VAL A 73 9.60 -26.66 11.85
C VAL A 73 9.42 -25.41 11.00
N GLU A 74 10.42 -25.00 10.23
CA GLU A 74 10.31 -23.86 9.30
C GLU A 74 9.26 -24.13 8.22
N SER A 75 9.21 -25.33 7.66
CA SER A 75 8.19 -25.75 6.68
C SER A 75 6.77 -25.81 7.29
N ALA A 76 6.64 -26.22 8.56
CA ALA A 76 5.33 -26.28 9.23
C ALA A 76 4.71 -24.90 9.49
N ILE A 77 5.51 -23.83 9.52
CA ILE A 77 5.04 -22.44 9.75
C ILE A 77 5.01 -21.63 8.44
N GLU A 78 5.53 -22.18 7.33
CA GLU A 78 5.68 -21.48 6.06
C GLU A 78 4.35 -20.89 5.56
N HIS A 79 3.22 -21.61 5.69
CA HIS A 79 1.91 -21.11 5.27
C HIS A 79 1.45 -19.89 6.08
N ILE A 80 1.78 -19.79 7.38
CA ILE A 80 1.47 -18.61 8.21
C ILE A 80 2.35 -17.44 7.78
N ALA A 81 3.65 -17.68 7.62
CA ALA A 81 4.58 -16.64 7.17
C ALA A 81 4.17 -16.08 5.79
N VAL A 82 3.80 -16.95 4.86
CA VAL A 82 3.29 -16.54 3.54
C VAL A 82 1.98 -15.77 3.69
N ALA A 83 1.02 -16.27 4.51
CA ALA A 83 -0.27 -15.61 4.72
C ALA A 83 -0.14 -14.18 5.27
N GLN A 84 0.85 -13.94 6.12
CA GLN A 84 1.12 -12.62 6.73
C GLN A 84 1.91 -11.69 5.81
N ALA A 85 2.61 -12.23 4.81
CA ALA A 85 3.50 -11.46 3.93
C ALA A 85 2.86 -11.04 2.60
N ILE A 86 1.62 -11.45 2.33
CA ILE A 86 0.95 -11.19 1.04
C ILE A 86 -0.08 -10.07 1.14
N ASP A 87 -0.17 -9.30 0.08
CA ASP A 87 -1.15 -8.22 -0.09
C ASP A 87 -2.47 -8.72 -0.70
N ALA A 88 -2.46 -9.87 -1.41
CA ALA A 88 -3.65 -10.56 -1.90
C ALA A 88 -3.36 -12.04 -2.22
N LEU A 89 -4.42 -12.86 -2.19
CA LEU A 89 -4.43 -14.22 -2.70
C LEU A 89 -5.29 -14.28 -3.98
N LEU A 90 -4.66 -14.60 -5.12
CA LEU A 90 -5.36 -14.94 -6.37
C LEU A 90 -5.35 -16.44 -6.56
N VAL A 91 -6.50 -17.03 -6.91
CA VAL A 91 -6.56 -18.45 -7.35
C VAL A 91 -7.08 -18.51 -8.78
N ALA A 92 -6.20 -18.84 -9.70
CA ALA A 92 -6.49 -18.91 -11.14
C ALA A 92 -5.65 -20.01 -11.84
N PRO A 93 -6.30 -21.03 -12.43
CA PRO A 93 -7.72 -21.32 -12.36
C PRO A 93 -8.15 -21.81 -10.97
N ALA A 94 -9.41 -21.55 -10.58
CA ALA A 94 -10.03 -22.13 -9.41
C ALA A 94 -11.00 -23.24 -9.85
N THR A 95 -10.68 -24.50 -9.53
CA THR A 95 -11.56 -25.65 -9.84
C THR A 95 -12.71 -25.75 -8.85
N ALA A 96 -13.77 -26.49 -9.21
CA ALA A 96 -14.89 -26.77 -8.33
C ALA A 96 -14.45 -27.41 -6.99
N ASP A 97 -13.42 -28.25 -7.00
CA ASP A 97 -12.83 -28.87 -5.81
C ASP A 97 -12.23 -27.79 -4.86
N VAL A 98 -11.40 -26.90 -5.40
CA VAL A 98 -10.78 -25.81 -4.58
C VAL A 98 -11.86 -24.89 -4.03
N LEU A 99 -12.85 -24.50 -4.84
CA LEU A 99 -13.98 -23.67 -4.38
C LEU A 99 -14.77 -24.36 -3.25
N ALA A 100 -15.00 -25.67 -3.37
CA ALA A 100 -15.68 -26.45 -2.33
C ALA A 100 -14.86 -26.49 -1.03
N ARG A 101 -13.56 -26.75 -1.11
CA ARG A 101 -12.66 -26.73 0.08
C ARG A 101 -12.67 -25.39 0.76
N PHE A 102 -12.55 -24.29 0.02
CA PHE A 102 -12.61 -22.94 0.57
C PHE A 102 -13.96 -22.66 1.24
N ALA A 103 -15.06 -23.02 0.59
CA ALA A 103 -16.40 -22.82 1.12
C ALA A 103 -16.65 -23.63 2.41
N GLN A 104 -16.11 -24.85 2.51
CA GLN A 104 -16.28 -25.74 3.65
C GLN A 104 -15.17 -25.58 4.72
N GLY A 105 -14.12 -24.79 4.47
CA GLY A 105 -13.01 -24.61 5.40
C GLY A 105 -12.11 -25.85 5.51
N ILE A 106 -11.97 -26.62 4.44
CA ILE A 106 -11.11 -27.81 4.40
C ILE A 106 -9.67 -27.37 4.11
N ALA A 107 -8.74 -27.67 5.01
CA ALA A 107 -7.33 -27.30 4.95
C ALA A 107 -6.45 -28.56 4.85
N ASN A 108 -6.46 -29.21 3.69
CA ASN A 108 -5.74 -30.48 3.47
C ASN A 108 -4.55 -30.36 2.49
N ASP A 109 -4.31 -29.16 1.97
CA ASP A 109 -3.13 -28.81 1.19
C ASP A 109 -2.64 -27.38 1.53
N PHE A 110 -1.48 -26.99 0.99
CA PHE A 110 -0.91 -25.68 1.27
C PHE A 110 -1.85 -24.54 0.86
N LEU A 111 -2.47 -24.62 -0.31
CA LEU A 111 -3.33 -23.56 -0.85
C LEU A 111 -4.59 -23.36 -0.01
N SER A 112 -5.25 -24.44 0.40
CA SER A 112 -6.44 -24.36 1.24
C SER A 112 -6.14 -23.93 2.68
N THR A 113 -4.97 -24.30 3.20
CA THR A 113 -4.49 -23.84 4.50
C THR A 113 -4.14 -22.35 4.46
N LEU A 114 -3.45 -21.90 3.41
CA LEU A 114 -3.14 -20.50 3.18
C LEU A 114 -4.40 -19.63 3.10
N TYR A 115 -5.45 -20.12 2.41
CA TYR A 115 -6.73 -19.43 2.33
C TYR A 115 -7.36 -19.18 3.71
N LEU A 116 -7.28 -20.14 4.63
CA LEU A 116 -7.80 -19.98 6.00
C LEU A 116 -6.92 -19.08 6.87
N ALA A 117 -5.62 -19.03 6.60
CA ALA A 117 -4.65 -18.29 7.40
C ALA A 117 -4.53 -16.81 6.99
N THR A 118 -4.88 -16.46 5.75
CA THR A 118 -4.70 -15.10 5.25
C THR A 118 -5.84 -14.16 5.65
N THR A 119 -5.49 -12.92 5.98
CA THR A 119 -6.43 -11.80 6.14
C THR A 119 -6.43 -10.88 4.91
N ALA A 120 -5.56 -11.15 3.93
CA ALA A 120 -5.50 -10.42 2.68
C ALA A 120 -6.73 -10.69 1.81
N PRO A 121 -7.14 -9.74 0.94
CA PRO A 121 -8.23 -9.95 0.00
C PRO A 121 -7.98 -11.17 -0.88
N VAL A 122 -9.06 -11.94 -1.12
CA VAL A 122 -9.01 -13.15 -1.93
C VAL A 122 -9.79 -12.96 -3.23
N VAL A 123 -9.16 -13.26 -4.35
CA VAL A 123 -9.76 -13.25 -5.69
C VAL A 123 -9.70 -14.68 -6.25
N VAL A 124 -10.82 -15.18 -6.75
CA VAL A 124 -10.87 -16.49 -7.40
C VAL A 124 -11.39 -16.34 -8.83
N ALA A 125 -10.75 -17.02 -9.77
CA ALA A 125 -11.14 -17.09 -11.18
C ALA A 125 -11.51 -18.55 -11.52
N PRO A 126 -12.80 -18.93 -11.47
CA PRO A 126 -13.26 -20.28 -11.74
C PRO A 126 -13.01 -20.70 -13.18
N ALA A 127 -12.65 -22.00 -13.35
CA ALA A 127 -12.61 -22.65 -14.66
C ALA A 127 -13.01 -24.11 -14.54
N MET A 128 -14.06 -24.50 -15.23
CA MET A 128 -14.61 -25.88 -15.19
C MET A 128 -15.56 -26.13 -16.34
N ASN A 129 -16.03 -27.37 -16.47
CA ASN A 129 -17.10 -27.74 -17.42
C ASN A 129 -18.40 -26.96 -17.11
N VAL A 130 -19.22 -26.68 -18.13
CA VAL A 130 -20.47 -25.90 -18.00
C VAL A 130 -21.46 -26.55 -17.03
N ASN A 131 -21.57 -27.88 -17.02
CA ASN A 131 -22.46 -28.58 -16.10
C ASN A 131 -21.96 -28.48 -14.65
N MET A 132 -20.66 -28.55 -14.43
CA MET A 132 -20.04 -28.31 -13.13
C MET A 132 -20.25 -26.88 -12.66
N TRP A 133 -20.13 -25.89 -13.55
CA TRP A 133 -20.40 -24.51 -13.23
C TRP A 133 -21.84 -24.28 -12.80
N ASN A 134 -22.80 -24.79 -13.54
CA ASN A 134 -24.24 -24.66 -13.27
C ASN A 134 -24.74 -25.56 -12.15
N HIS A 135 -23.91 -26.48 -11.65
CA HIS A 135 -24.33 -27.42 -10.61
C HIS A 135 -24.68 -26.67 -9.31
N ALA A 136 -25.81 -27.03 -8.70
CA ALA A 136 -26.32 -26.37 -7.50
C ALA A 136 -25.29 -26.32 -6.36
N ALA A 137 -24.47 -27.35 -6.17
CA ALA A 137 -23.41 -27.38 -5.16
C ALA A 137 -22.31 -26.34 -5.45
N THR A 138 -21.92 -26.18 -6.73
CA THR A 138 -20.93 -25.16 -7.12
C THR A 138 -21.46 -23.76 -6.87
N GLN A 139 -22.72 -23.48 -7.26
CA GLN A 139 -23.34 -22.18 -7.05
C GLN A 139 -23.52 -21.88 -5.55
N ALA A 140 -23.90 -22.88 -4.75
CA ALA A 140 -23.99 -22.73 -3.30
C ALA A 140 -22.63 -22.40 -2.66
N ASN A 141 -21.54 -23.05 -3.08
CA ASN A 141 -20.18 -22.76 -2.61
C ASN A 141 -19.75 -21.35 -3.00
N LEU A 142 -20.02 -20.92 -4.22
CA LEU A 142 -19.72 -19.55 -4.68
C LEU A 142 -20.46 -18.51 -3.84
N GLU A 143 -21.72 -18.75 -3.50
CA GLU A 143 -22.51 -17.85 -2.65
C GLU A 143 -21.94 -17.74 -1.23
N ILE A 144 -21.47 -18.85 -0.65
CA ILE A 144 -20.77 -18.86 0.63
C ILE A 144 -19.50 -18.01 0.55
N LEU A 145 -18.72 -18.16 -0.51
CA LEU A 145 -17.47 -17.42 -0.71
C LEU A 145 -17.74 -15.92 -0.90
N ARG A 146 -18.75 -15.53 -1.69
CA ARG A 146 -19.16 -14.12 -1.86
C ARG A 146 -19.52 -13.48 -0.53
N ARG A 147 -20.33 -14.16 0.31
CA ARG A 147 -20.70 -13.68 1.65
C ARG A 147 -19.50 -13.51 2.59
N ARG A 148 -18.42 -14.25 2.38
CA ARG A 148 -17.16 -14.12 3.11
C ARG A 148 -16.23 -13.06 2.53
N GLY A 149 -16.66 -12.31 1.50
CA GLY A 149 -15.87 -11.25 0.90
C GLY A 149 -14.88 -11.73 -0.17
N VAL A 150 -14.94 -13.00 -0.59
CA VAL A 150 -14.13 -13.50 -1.70
C VAL A 150 -14.65 -12.90 -3.01
N ARG A 151 -13.77 -12.25 -3.77
CA ARG A 151 -14.10 -11.71 -5.08
C ARG A 151 -14.05 -12.81 -6.12
N ILE A 152 -15.15 -13.01 -6.83
CA ILE A 152 -15.26 -14.02 -7.89
C ILE A 152 -15.19 -13.31 -9.24
N VAL A 153 -14.23 -13.69 -10.06
CA VAL A 153 -14.16 -13.28 -11.47
C VAL A 153 -14.93 -14.30 -12.27
N GLU A 154 -16.12 -13.93 -12.70
CA GLU A 154 -17.03 -14.85 -13.42
C GLU A 154 -16.33 -15.46 -14.64
N PRO A 155 -16.52 -16.77 -14.90
CA PRO A 155 -15.93 -17.41 -16.06
C PRO A 155 -16.51 -16.85 -17.37
N GLY A 156 -15.69 -16.82 -18.40
CA GLY A 156 -16.12 -16.47 -19.74
C GLY A 156 -16.99 -17.55 -20.38
N GLU A 157 -17.74 -17.15 -21.41
CA GLU A 157 -18.51 -18.04 -22.26
C GLU A 157 -17.71 -18.44 -23.50
N GLY A 158 -17.98 -19.61 -24.04
CA GLY A 158 -17.38 -20.07 -25.30
C GLY A 158 -17.23 -21.57 -25.41
N TYR A 159 -16.46 -22.01 -26.43
CA TYR A 159 -16.15 -23.41 -26.65
C TYR A 159 -15.18 -23.91 -25.56
N LEU A 160 -15.55 -24.97 -24.89
CA LEU A 160 -14.79 -25.61 -23.82
C LEU A 160 -13.99 -26.81 -24.35
N ALA A 161 -12.89 -27.15 -23.68
CA ALA A 161 -12.02 -28.27 -24.06
C ALA A 161 -12.74 -29.63 -24.12
N CYS A 162 -13.89 -29.75 -23.47
CA CYS A 162 -14.74 -30.95 -23.52
C CYS A 162 -15.73 -30.97 -24.70
N GLY A 163 -15.65 -30.03 -25.66
CA GLY A 163 -16.53 -29.97 -26.83
C GLY A 163 -17.88 -29.29 -26.59
N MET A 164 -18.16 -28.78 -25.39
CA MET A 164 -19.40 -28.08 -25.06
C MET A 164 -19.20 -26.55 -25.19
N THR A 165 -20.29 -25.84 -25.47
CA THR A 165 -20.31 -24.36 -25.48
C THR A 165 -21.12 -23.84 -24.29
N GLY A 166 -20.62 -22.85 -23.60
CA GLY A 166 -21.29 -22.22 -22.45
C GLY A 166 -20.33 -21.55 -21.49
N ALA A 167 -20.83 -21.16 -20.32
CA ALA A 167 -20.04 -20.58 -19.24
C ALA A 167 -19.14 -21.65 -18.58
N GLY A 168 -17.92 -21.26 -18.20
CA GLY A 168 -16.98 -22.16 -17.52
C GLY A 168 -15.53 -22.03 -18.00
N ARG A 169 -15.28 -21.27 -19.06
CA ARG A 169 -13.94 -20.93 -19.52
C ARG A 169 -13.31 -19.94 -18.54
N LEU A 170 -12.02 -20.11 -18.19
CA LEU A 170 -11.29 -19.12 -17.43
C LEU A 170 -11.47 -17.74 -18.04
N ALA A 171 -11.84 -16.75 -17.26
CA ALA A 171 -11.95 -15.37 -17.69
C ALA A 171 -10.68 -14.88 -18.42
N GLU A 172 -10.79 -13.83 -19.19
CA GLU A 172 -9.62 -13.28 -19.86
C GLU A 172 -8.61 -12.76 -18.82
N ASN A 173 -7.33 -12.93 -19.12
CA ASN A 173 -6.25 -12.68 -18.16
C ASN A 173 -6.25 -11.23 -17.66
N GLU A 174 -6.54 -10.27 -18.53
CA GLU A 174 -6.66 -8.85 -18.21
C GLU A 174 -7.79 -8.57 -17.20
N THR A 175 -8.93 -9.26 -17.33
CA THR A 175 -10.06 -9.14 -16.39
C THR A 175 -9.68 -9.67 -15.01
N ILE A 176 -8.96 -10.82 -14.97
CA ILE A 176 -8.47 -11.39 -13.71
C ILE A 176 -7.47 -10.43 -13.04
N VAL A 177 -6.52 -9.91 -13.80
CA VAL A 177 -5.51 -8.97 -13.29
C VAL A 177 -6.17 -7.67 -12.83
N ALA A 178 -7.15 -7.14 -13.56
CA ALA A 178 -7.91 -5.95 -13.13
C ALA A 178 -8.62 -6.20 -11.78
N ALA A 179 -9.25 -7.36 -11.61
CA ALA A 179 -9.90 -7.73 -10.35
C ALA A 179 -8.92 -7.83 -9.17
N VAL A 180 -7.68 -8.32 -9.42
CA VAL A 180 -6.61 -8.33 -8.41
C VAL A 180 -6.19 -6.91 -8.07
N MET A 181 -5.98 -6.04 -9.07
CA MET A 181 -5.62 -4.64 -8.85
C MET A 181 -6.67 -3.89 -8.02
N GLU A 182 -7.95 -4.14 -8.29
CA GLU A 182 -9.05 -3.58 -7.48
C GLU A 182 -9.04 -4.13 -6.04
N ALA A 183 -8.81 -5.45 -5.87
CA ALA A 183 -8.75 -6.07 -4.55
C ALA A 183 -7.56 -5.57 -3.72
N LEU A 184 -6.43 -5.25 -4.38
CA LEU A 184 -5.26 -4.63 -3.76
C LEU A 184 -5.49 -3.16 -3.35
N GLY A 185 -6.71 -2.63 -3.52
CA GLY A 185 -7.00 -1.22 -3.26
C GLY A 185 -6.37 -0.29 -4.30
N ALA A 186 -5.93 -0.82 -5.43
CA ALA A 186 -5.49 -0.06 -6.59
C ALA A 186 -6.70 0.50 -7.36
N ALA A 187 -7.67 1.05 -6.63
CA ALA A 187 -8.65 1.95 -7.23
C ALA A 187 -7.85 3.09 -7.86
N GLN A 188 -7.98 3.28 -9.18
CA GLN A 188 -7.39 4.43 -9.88
C GLN A 188 -8.20 5.70 -9.55
N ASP A 189 -8.60 5.82 -8.28
CA ASP A 189 -9.50 6.89 -7.80
C ASP A 189 -8.79 8.23 -7.57
N LEU A 190 -7.48 8.26 -7.74
CA LEU A 190 -6.65 9.45 -7.84
C LEU A 190 -6.11 9.66 -9.26
N ALA A 191 -6.63 8.92 -10.27
CA ALA A 191 -6.28 9.16 -11.67
C ALA A 191 -6.66 10.59 -12.08
N GLY A 192 -5.71 11.30 -12.71
CA GLY A 192 -5.85 12.71 -13.06
C GLY A 192 -5.57 13.70 -11.93
N GLU A 193 -5.30 13.22 -10.70
CA GLU A 193 -4.86 14.06 -9.59
C GLU A 193 -3.33 14.21 -9.58
N THR A 194 -2.85 15.40 -9.21
CA THR A 194 -1.44 15.64 -8.91
C THR A 194 -1.28 15.86 -7.41
N VAL A 195 -0.64 14.93 -6.73
CA VAL A 195 -0.46 14.94 -5.27
C VAL A 195 0.94 15.43 -4.92
N LEU A 196 1.03 16.60 -4.31
CA LEU A 196 2.26 17.16 -3.75
C LEU A 196 2.42 16.68 -2.31
N VAL A 197 3.47 15.93 -2.04
CA VAL A 197 3.80 15.43 -0.71
C VAL A 197 5.09 16.03 -0.21
N THR A 198 5.11 16.57 1.02
CA THR A 198 6.38 16.91 1.68
C THR A 198 6.77 15.81 2.67
N ALA A 199 8.05 15.44 2.72
CA ALA A 199 8.53 14.35 3.57
C ALA A 199 9.90 14.66 4.20
N GLY A 200 10.28 13.88 5.21
CA GLY A 200 11.57 14.00 5.87
C GLY A 200 11.71 15.23 6.77
N PRO A 201 12.83 15.36 7.47
CA PRO A 201 13.15 16.53 8.28
C PRO A 201 13.81 17.62 7.44
N THR A 202 13.75 18.87 7.91
CA THR A 202 14.69 19.92 7.44
C THR A 202 15.92 20.00 8.33
N ARG A 203 17.00 20.53 7.81
CA ARG A 203 18.28 20.71 8.49
C ARG A 203 18.73 22.16 8.38
N GLU A 204 18.63 22.89 9.49
CA GLU A 204 18.99 24.31 9.55
C GLU A 204 20.46 24.43 10.00
N LYS A 205 21.30 24.96 9.14
CA LYS A 205 22.76 25.00 9.35
C LYS A 205 23.13 25.88 10.55
N ILE A 206 23.92 25.32 11.48
CA ILE A 206 24.61 26.07 12.53
C ILE A 206 26.02 26.45 12.04
N ASP A 207 26.73 25.49 11.45
CA ASP A 207 28.04 25.64 10.81
C ASP A 207 28.16 24.57 9.70
N PRO A 208 29.27 24.47 8.94
CA PRO A 208 29.42 23.46 7.88
C PRO A 208 29.32 22.00 8.35
N VAL A 209 29.34 21.73 9.66
CA VAL A 209 29.36 20.38 10.25
C VAL A 209 28.08 20.08 11.04
N ARG A 210 27.47 21.11 11.64
CA ARG A 210 26.34 20.96 12.57
C ARG A 210 25.09 21.63 12.03
N TYR A 211 23.94 21.04 12.37
CA TYR A 211 22.64 21.58 12.00
C TYR A 211 21.61 21.31 13.10
N LEU A 212 20.58 22.13 13.15
CA LEU A 212 19.36 21.91 13.90
C LEU A 212 18.38 21.15 13.03
N THR A 213 17.71 20.13 13.59
CA THR A 213 16.74 19.29 12.85
C THR A 213 15.71 18.70 13.79
N ASN A 214 14.54 18.37 13.26
CA ASN A 214 13.53 17.58 13.95
C ASN A 214 13.77 16.09 13.74
N ARG A 215 13.40 15.26 14.72
CA ARG A 215 13.43 13.82 14.58
C ARG A 215 12.37 13.36 13.57
N SER A 216 12.78 12.80 12.47
CA SER A 216 11.89 12.26 11.43
C SER A 216 12.64 11.34 10.50
N SER A 217 12.07 10.17 10.22
CA SER A 217 12.60 9.23 9.22
C SER A 217 12.05 9.47 7.80
N GLY A 218 10.99 10.28 7.65
CA GLY A 218 10.31 10.49 6.37
C GLY A 218 9.34 9.37 5.95
N ARG A 219 9.31 8.22 6.65
CA ARG A 219 8.55 7.02 6.27
C ARG A 219 7.07 7.28 5.97
N MET A 220 6.40 8.14 6.74
CA MET A 220 4.97 8.42 6.52
C MET A 220 4.72 9.12 5.18
N GLY A 221 5.50 10.15 4.85
CA GLY A 221 5.39 10.86 3.58
C GLY A 221 5.71 9.97 2.38
N TYR A 222 6.72 9.11 2.51
CA TYR A 222 7.06 8.14 1.46
C TYR A 222 5.98 7.08 1.28
N ALA A 223 5.36 6.58 2.35
CA ALA A 223 4.22 5.67 2.27
C ALA A 223 3.00 6.31 1.57
N ILE A 224 2.71 7.59 1.87
CA ILE A 224 1.65 8.34 1.18
C ILE A 224 1.98 8.54 -0.30
N ALA A 225 3.21 8.91 -0.62
CA ALA A 225 3.65 9.08 -2.00
C ALA A 225 3.50 7.79 -2.81
N GLU A 226 3.94 6.66 -2.25
CA GLU A 226 3.80 5.35 -2.87
C GLU A 226 2.33 4.94 -3.02
N ALA A 227 1.51 5.10 -1.99
CA ALA A 227 0.09 4.78 -2.04
C ALA A 227 -0.66 5.64 -3.08
N ALA A 228 -0.31 6.93 -3.20
CA ALA A 228 -0.91 7.84 -4.19
C ALA A 228 -0.55 7.43 -5.63
N LEU A 229 0.73 7.07 -5.90
CA LEU A 229 1.15 6.52 -7.19
C LEU A 229 0.35 5.28 -7.56
N ARG A 230 0.19 4.34 -6.63
CA ARG A 230 -0.58 3.11 -6.85
C ARG A 230 -2.05 3.36 -7.11
N ARG A 231 -2.59 4.47 -6.62
CA ARG A 231 -3.99 4.94 -6.87
C ARG A 231 -4.10 5.81 -8.13
N GLY A 232 -3.04 5.87 -8.96
CA GLY A 232 -3.03 6.52 -10.27
C GLY A 232 -2.74 8.01 -10.26
N ALA A 233 -2.30 8.58 -9.12
CA ALA A 233 -1.90 9.98 -9.07
C ALA A 233 -0.51 10.21 -9.69
N ARG A 234 -0.30 11.39 -10.30
CA ARG A 234 1.03 11.96 -10.48
C ARG A 234 1.52 12.45 -9.11
N VAL A 235 2.71 12.07 -8.69
CA VAL A 235 3.23 12.43 -7.35
C VAL A 235 4.45 13.32 -7.45
N LEU A 236 4.36 14.51 -6.85
CA LEU A 236 5.44 15.46 -6.64
C LEU A 236 5.93 15.31 -5.19
N LEU A 237 7.14 14.77 -4.98
CA LEU A 237 7.69 14.51 -3.66
C LEU A 237 8.79 15.51 -3.32
N VAL A 238 8.52 16.45 -2.41
CA VAL A 238 9.52 17.36 -1.85
C VAL A 238 10.05 16.77 -0.56
N SER A 239 11.33 16.36 -0.54
CA SER A 239 11.87 15.64 0.62
C SER A 239 13.12 16.29 1.18
N GLY A 240 13.11 16.52 2.50
CA GLY A 240 14.30 16.71 3.29
C GLY A 240 15.15 15.43 3.32
N PRO A 241 16.35 15.47 3.95
CA PRO A 241 17.29 14.35 3.93
C PRO A 241 16.74 13.10 4.61
N THR A 242 16.65 11.99 3.88
CA THR A 242 16.26 10.65 4.37
C THR A 242 17.20 9.60 3.79
N THR A 243 17.17 8.39 4.36
CA THR A 243 17.87 7.20 3.85
C THR A 243 16.95 6.31 3.00
N ILE A 244 15.69 6.70 2.83
CA ILE A 244 14.69 5.92 2.10
C ILE A 244 14.78 6.28 0.62
N ALA A 245 14.80 5.27 -0.25
CA ALA A 245 14.71 5.47 -1.69
C ALA A 245 13.33 6.02 -2.07
N ALA A 246 13.29 6.97 -3.00
CA ALA A 246 12.02 7.48 -3.50
C ALA A 246 11.23 6.38 -4.22
N PRO A 247 9.90 6.33 -4.06
CA PRO A 247 9.07 5.41 -4.82
C PRO A 247 9.24 5.58 -6.33
N GLY A 248 9.33 4.46 -7.06
CA GLY A 248 9.42 4.50 -8.53
C GLY A 248 8.22 5.21 -9.13
N GLY A 249 8.46 6.22 -9.97
CA GLY A 249 7.42 7.07 -10.57
C GLY A 249 7.13 8.38 -9.83
N ALA A 250 7.67 8.61 -8.62
CA ALA A 250 7.57 9.90 -7.94
C ALA A 250 8.58 10.90 -8.52
N GLU A 251 8.14 12.12 -8.76
CA GLU A 251 9.02 13.25 -9.13
C GLU A 251 9.63 13.85 -7.87
N LEU A 252 10.87 13.42 -7.55
CA LEU A 252 11.57 13.85 -6.33
C LEU A 252 12.23 15.20 -6.50
N THR A 253 11.95 16.13 -5.58
CA THR A 253 12.67 17.39 -5.37
C THR A 253 13.37 17.35 -4.01
N PRO A 254 14.69 17.08 -3.94
CA PRO A 254 15.43 17.07 -2.69
C PRO A 254 15.66 18.49 -2.18
N VAL A 255 15.52 18.69 -0.89
CA VAL A 255 15.74 19.96 -0.18
C VAL A 255 16.48 19.74 1.12
N GLN A 256 17.10 20.78 1.67
CA GLN A 256 17.82 20.70 2.94
C GLN A 256 17.12 21.53 4.02
N THR A 257 16.75 22.77 3.74
CA THR A 257 16.25 23.73 4.73
C THR A 257 14.73 23.93 4.60
N ALA A 258 14.12 24.53 5.63
CA ALA A 258 12.72 24.96 5.60
C ALA A 258 12.45 25.97 4.47
N GLU A 259 13.40 26.86 4.20
CA GLU A 259 13.31 27.86 3.13
C GLU A 259 13.32 27.20 1.74
N GLU A 260 14.25 26.24 1.51
CA GLU A 260 14.28 25.47 0.27
C GLU A 260 12.99 24.64 0.08
N MET A 261 12.48 24.04 1.15
CA MET A 261 11.22 23.28 1.12
C MET A 261 10.05 24.20 0.79
N LEU A 262 9.94 25.36 1.40
CA LEU A 262 8.91 26.34 1.08
C LEU A 262 8.98 26.76 -0.40
N ALA A 263 10.16 27.11 -0.89
CA ALA A 263 10.37 27.53 -2.28
C ALA A 263 9.94 26.41 -3.27
N ALA A 264 10.33 25.15 -3.00
CA ALA A 264 9.96 24.01 -3.81
C ALA A 264 8.43 23.75 -3.79
N VAL A 265 7.82 23.79 -2.61
CA VAL A 265 6.36 23.62 -2.46
C VAL A 265 5.59 24.70 -3.23
N LEU A 266 5.99 25.96 -3.09
CA LEU A 266 5.31 27.08 -3.78
C LEU A 266 5.47 27.03 -5.30
N LYS A 267 6.62 26.55 -5.78
CA LYS A 267 6.87 26.35 -7.21
C LYS A 267 5.95 25.27 -7.80
N LEU A 268 5.71 24.19 -7.06
CA LEU A 268 4.93 23.04 -7.49
C LEU A 268 3.42 23.15 -7.16
N LEU A 269 3.02 24.09 -6.29
CA LEU A 269 1.65 24.30 -5.87
C LEU A 269 0.66 24.53 -7.05
N PRO A 270 0.98 25.32 -8.10
CA PRO A 270 0.07 25.52 -9.21
C PRO A 270 -0.25 24.26 -10.03
N GLU A 271 0.68 23.31 -10.07
CA GLU A 271 0.47 22.03 -10.78
C GLU A 271 -0.27 21.00 -9.93
N SER A 272 -0.35 21.20 -8.61
CA SER A 272 -0.94 20.23 -7.68
C SER A 272 -2.44 20.43 -7.50
N THR A 273 -3.17 19.33 -7.33
CA THR A 273 -4.59 19.32 -6.97
C THR A 273 -4.78 18.95 -5.50
N VAL A 274 -3.79 18.29 -4.91
CA VAL A 274 -3.75 17.87 -3.51
C VAL A 274 -2.38 18.20 -2.93
N VAL A 275 -2.33 18.73 -1.73
CA VAL A 275 -1.10 18.99 -0.97
C VAL A 275 -1.18 18.26 0.37
N ILE A 276 -0.23 17.38 0.65
CA ILE A 276 -0.13 16.62 1.91
C ILE A 276 1.20 16.95 2.58
N LYS A 277 1.14 17.71 3.66
CA LYS A 277 2.34 18.14 4.39
C LYS A 277 2.63 17.19 5.54
N THR A 278 3.59 16.27 5.35
CA THR A 278 4.06 15.34 6.40
C THR A 278 5.47 15.62 6.90
N ALA A 279 6.20 16.51 6.22
CA ALA A 279 7.57 16.86 6.60
C ALA A 279 7.66 17.42 8.02
N ALA A 280 8.69 17.04 8.74
CA ALA A 280 9.05 17.57 10.04
C ALA A 280 9.95 18.80 9.86
N VAL A 281 9.34 19.91 9.50
CA VAL A 281 10.03 21.19 9.30
C VAL A 281 10.43 21.77 10.63
N ALA A 282 11.67 22.23 10.76
CA ALA A 282 12.14 22.92 11.95
C ALA A 282 11.41 24.27 12.10
N ASP A 283 10.83 24.53 13.28
CA ASP A 283 10.12 25.78 13.58
C ASP A 283 11.07 26.98 13.76
N PHE A 284 12.34 26.69 14.06
CA PHE A 284 13.38 27.68 14.28
C PHE A 284 14.63 27.35 13.48
N ARG A 285 15.36 28.40 13.08
CA ARG A 285 16.70 28.32 12.48
C ARG A 285 17.67 29.23 13.20
N PRO A 286 19.01 28.96 13.15
CA PRO A 286 19.98 29.92 13.61
C PRO A 286 19.89 31.23 12.83
N LYS A 287 19.85 32.36 13.54
CA LYS A 287 19.79 33.71 12.95
C LYS A 287 20.99 34.00 12.04
N ALA A 288 22.14 33.43 12.37
CA ALA A 288 23.34 33.46 11.55
C ALA A 288 24.04 32.12 11.58
N ALA A 289 24.25 31.51 10.41
CA ALA A 289 25.09 30.32 10.28
C ALA A 289 26.57 30.71 10.16
N ALA A 290 27.44 30.04 10.91
CA ALA A 290 28.86 30.28 10.84
C ALA A 290 29.44 29.70 9.53
N GLY A 291 30.24 30.48 8.81
CA GLY A 291 30.90 30.02 7.57
C GLY A 291 32.00 28.97 7.79
N GLN A 292 32.51 28.84 9.04
CA GLN A 292 33.50 27.85 9.43
C GLN A 292 33.06 27.09 10.66
N LYS A 293 33.58 25.85 10.84
CA LYS A 293 33.30 25.03 12.02
C LYS A 293 33.63 25.79 13.31
N ILE A 294 32.63 25.96 14.16
CA ILE A 294 32.77 26.58 15.47
C ILE A 294 33.67 25.70 16.36
N LYS A 295 34.79 26.26 16.81
CA LYS A 295 35.69 25.57 17.74
C LYS A 295 35.11 25.56 19.15
N ARG A 296 35.31 24.48 19.88
CA ARG A 296 34.86 24.35 21.28
C ARG A 296 35.63 25.34 22.18
N LYS A 297 34.92 26.34 22.73
CA LYS A 297 35.45 27.32 23.64
C LYS A 297 34.42 27.59 24.76
N GLY A 298 34.31 26.63 25.70
CA GLY A 298 33.32 26.76 26.79
C GLY A 298 31.87 26.56 26.36
N GLU A 299 30.95 27.33 26.95
CA GLU A 299 29.53 27.36 26.67
C GLU A 299 29.26 28.01 25.31
N MET A 300 28.24 27.53 24.62
CA MET A 300 27.79 28.04 23.33
C MET A 300 26.32 28.44 23.43
N SER A 301 25.99 29.64 23.06
CA SER A 301 24.64 30.16 22.90
C SER A 301 24.31 30.32 21.41
N LEU A 302 23.11 29.92 21.02
CA LEU A 302 22.60 30.11 19.66
C LEU A 302 21.40 31.02 19.70
N GLU A 303 21.45 32.13 18.97
CA GLU A 303 20.27 32.93 18.67
C GLU A 303 19.47 32.26 17.56
N LEU A 304 18.18 32.03 17.86
CA LEU A 304 17.25 31.40 16.91
C LEU A 304 16.22 32.41 16.43
N GLU A 305 15.78 32.26 15.18
CA GLU A 305 14.64 32.97 14.60
C GLU A 305 13.64 31.97 14.05
N PRO A 306 12.34 32.31 14.01
CA PRO A 306 11.32 31.41 13.44
C PRO A 306 11.52 31.22 11.94
N THR A 307 11.26 30.00 11.47
CA THR A 307 11.17 29.69 10.05
C THR A 307 9.80 30.06 9.48
N ALA A 308 9.70 30.12 8.17
CA ALA A 308 8.42 30.37 7.50
C ALA A 308 7.44 29.20 7.68
N ASP A 309 6.19 29.49 8.00
CA ASP A 309 5.13 28.48 8.09
C ASP A 309 4.63 28.08 6.70
N ILE A 310 5.10 26.93 6.22
CA ILE A 310 4.78 26.41 4.89
C ILE A 310 3.27 26.22 4.70
N LEU A 311 2.55 25.71 5.73
CA LEU A 311 1.10 25.51 5.63
C LEU A 311 0.34 26.83 5.53
N ALA A 312 0.73 27.83 6.29
CA ALA A 312 0.14 29.17 6.21
C ALA A 312 0.37 29.80 4.83
N GLU A 313 1.57 29.63 4.25
CA GLU A 313 1.89 30.12 2.90
C GLU A 313 1.09 29.39 1.81
N VAL A 314 0.94 28.07 1.92
CA VAL A 314 0.10 27.26 1.01
C VAL A 314 -1.37 27.69 1.14
N ALA A 315 -1.89 27.80 2.38
CA ALA A 315 -3.28 28.20 2.63
C ALA A 315 -3.63 29.57 2.00
N ARG A 316 -2.70 30.51 2.06
CA ARG A 316 -2.86 31.85 1.49
C ARG A 316 -2.88 31.86 -0.06
N ARG A 317 -2.19 30.90 -0.69
CA ARG A 317 -2.00 30.83 -2.15
C ARG A 317 -2.83 29.76 -2.83
N LYS A 318 -3.42 28.82 -2.06
CA LYS A 318 -4.25 27.76 -2.65
C LYS A 318 -5.48 28.35 -3.35
N THR A 319 -5.87 27.72 -4.44
CA THR A 319 -7.11 28.00 -5.17
C THR A 319 -8.10 26.85 -4.98
N SER A 320 -7.90 25.76 -5.72
CA SER A 320 -8.77 24.58 -5.71
C SER A 320 -8.13 23.34 -5.01
N GLN A 321 -6.89 23.48 -4.53
CA GLN A 321 -6.16 22.37 -3.93
C GLN A 321 -6.82 21.91 -2.63
N VAL A 322 -6.90 20.59 -2.42
CA VAL A 322 -7.16 20.00 -1.11
C VAL A 322 -5.87 19.99 -0.32
N VAL A 323 -5.86 20.59 0.86
CA VAL A 323 -4.67 20.72 1.71
C VAL A 323 -4.84 19.91 2.99
N VAL A 324 -3.96 18.94 3.19
CA VAL A 324 -3.92 18.06 4.36
C VAL A 324 -2.63 18.32 5.15
N GLY A 325 -2.78 18.64 6.43
CA GLY A 325 -1.66 18.82 7.36
C GLY A 325 -1.46 17.61 8.26
N PHE A 326 -0.24 17.40 8.71
CA PHE A 326 0.08 16.47 9.80
C PHE A 326 0.50 17.25 11.05
N ALA A 327 0.07 16.78 12.22
CA ALA A 327 0.48 17.30 13.51
C ALA A 327 0.88 16.16 14.44
N ALA A 328 1.98 16.35 15.15
CA ALA A 328 2.38 15.50 16.27
C ALA A 328 2.04 16.30 17.55
N GLU A 329 1.15 15.77 18.38
CA GLU A 329 0.69 16.42 19.59
C GLU A 329 0.90 15.48 20.77
N THR A 330 1.18 16.05 21.94
CA THR A 330 1.37 15.31 23.20
C THR A 330 0.24 15.56 24.19
N GLU A 331 -0.49 16.68 24.04
CA GLU A 331 -1.57 17.11 24.95
C GLU A 331 -2.70 17.78 24.15
N ASN A 332 -3.95 17.66 24.64
CA ASN A 332 -5.15 18.29 24.07
C ASN A 332 -5.28 18.09 22.54
N VAL A 333 -4.98 16.88 22.08
CA VAL A 333 -4.78 16.50 20.69
C VAL A 333 -5.90 16.99 19.76
N LEU A 334 -7.18 16.74 20.13
CA LEU A 334 -8.33 17.11 19.28
C LEU A 334 -8.58 18.61 19.24
N GLU A 335 -8.42 19.31 20.36
CA GLU A 335 -8.64 20.76 20.43
C GLU A 335 -7.58 21.53 19.64
N ASN A 336 -6.30 21.19 19.85
CA ASN A 336 -5.19 21.79 19.13
C ASN A 336 -5.28 21.53 17.62
N ALA A 337 -5.68 20.33 17.22
CA ALA A 337 -5.89 19.99 15.82
C ALA A 337 -7.02 20.80 15.17
N ARG A 338 -8.17 20.94 15.84
CA ARG A 338 -9.28 21.77 15.34
C ARG A 338 -8.90 23.25 15.20
N LYS A 339 -8.15 23.79 16.16
CA LYS A 339 -7.61 25.15 16.08
C LYS A 339 -6.68 25.32 14.86
N LYS A 340 -5.78 24.34 14.63
CA LYS A 340 -4.88 24.36 13.45
C LYS A 340 -5.66 24.19 12.14
N LEU A 341 -6.66 23.31 12.11
CA LEU A 341 -7.53 23.13 10.93
C LEU A 341 -8.19 24.45 10.52
N ALA A 342 -8.79 25.15 11.47
CA ALA A 342 -9.48 26.42 11.23
C ALA A 342 -8.49 27.56 10.90
N SER A 343 -7.46 27.77 11.73
CA SER A 343 -6.54 28.91 11.61
C SER A 343 -5.68 28.85 10.33
N LYS A 344 -5.41 27.64 9.81
CA LYS A 344 -4.62 27.41 8.59
C LYS A 344 -5.49 27.02 7.38
N SER A 345 -6.82 27.16 7.49
CA SER A 345 -7.77 26.85 6.41
C SER A 345 -7.48 25.51 5.72
N LEU A 346 -7.18 24.47 6.52
CA LEU A 346 -6.91 23.11 6.01
C LEU A 346 -8.22 22.40 5.69
N ASP A 347 -8.18 21.45 4.78
CA ASP A 347 -9.31 20.59 4.45
C ASP A 347 -9.36 19.34 5.33
N ALA A 348 -8.20 18.88 5.81
CA ALA A 348 -8.08 17.88 6.85
C ALA A 348 -6.76 18.05 7.62
N ILE A 349 -6.74 17.56 8.84
CA ILE A 349 -5.53 17.42 9.65
C ILE A 349 -5.44 16.01 10.20
N ILE A 350 -4.25 15.43 10.09
CA ILE A 350 -3.92 14.11 10.61
C ILE A 350 -3.11 14.30 11.88
N VAL A 351 -3.61 13.79 12.98
CA VAL A 351 -2.95 13.94 14.28
C VAL A 351 -2.40 12.62 14.73
N ASN A 352 -1.11 12.62 15.03
CA ASN A 352 -0.41 11.49 15.62
C ASN A 352 -0.18 11.78 17.10
N ASP A 353 -0.68 10.91 17.98
CA ASP A 353 -0.35 10.92 19.40
C ASP A 353 1.02 10.29 19.60
N VAL A 354 2.05 11.12 19.76
CA VAL A 354 3.44 10.67 19.94
C VAL A 354 3.81 10.39 21.40
N SER A 355 2.85 10.52 22.34
CA SER A 355 3.07 10.21 23.76
C SER A 355 3.13 8.71 24.06
N ARG A 356 2.64 7.85 23.15
CA ARG A 356 2.61 6.40 23.33
C ARG A 356 3.95 5.76 22.96
N GLU A 357 4.50 4.94 23.88
CA GLU A 357 5.71 4.13 23.60
C GLU A 357 5.48 3.16 22.43
N GLY A 358 6.48 3.05 21.53
CA GLY A 358 6.43 2.14 20.37
C GLY A 358 5.76 2.71 19.12
N ILE A 359 5.08 3.86 19.21
CA ILE A 359 4.44 4.55 18.09
C ILE A 359 5.16 5.87 17.86
N GLY A 360 5.72 6.12 16.67
CA GLY A 360 6.40 7.39 16.44
C GLY A 360 7.24 7.44 15.16
N PHE A 361 8.22 8.34 15.17
CA PHE A 361 8.96 8.72 13.96
C PHE A 361 9.77 7.57 13.33
N ASP A 362 10.29 6.64 14.13
CA ASP A 362 11.15 5.54 13.67
C ASP A 362 10.42 4.18 13.55
N SER A 363 9.17 4.08 14.02
CA SER A 363 8.34 2.88 13.90
C SER A 363 7.75 2.73 12.49
N ASP A 364 7.52 1.50 12.03
CA ASP A 364 6.74 1.20 10.82
C ASP A 364 5.23 1.25 11.06
N ARG A 365 4.82 1.36 12.33
CA ARG A 365 3.43 1.45 12.76
C ARG A 365 3.07 2.87 13.19
N ASN A 366 1.80 3.21 13.09
CA ASN A 366 1.27 4.49 13.56
C ASN A 366 -0.19 4.35 14.00
N ALA A 367 -0.64 5.24 14.89
CA ALA A 367 -2.04 5.44 15.23
C ALA A 367 -2.37 6.92 15.02
N VAL A 368 -3.41 7.22 14.27
CA VAL A 368 -3.73 8.61 13.93
C VAL A 368 -5.22 8.90 14.06
N THR A 369 -5.55 10.16 14.29
CA THR A 369 -6.91 10.67 14.14
C THR A 369 -6.95 11.58 12.93
N ILE A 370 -7.84 11.30 11.99
CA ILE A 370 -8.11 12.12 10.80
C ILE A 370 -9.26 13.05 11.13
N ILE A 371 -9.04 14.34 11.05
CA ILE A 371 -10.06 15.36 11.36
C ILE A 371 -10.29 16.21 10.14
N SER A 372 -11.54 16.26 9.68
CA SER A 372 -12.03 17.18 8.66
C SER A 372 -13.16 18.03 9.22
N PRO A 373 -13.66 19.05 8.51
CA PRO A 373 -14.81 19.82 8.98
C PRO A 373 -16.08 19.00 9.19
N SER A 374 -16.23 17.88 8.46
CA SER A 374 -17.45 17.05 8.45
C SER A 374 -17.35 15.78 9.29
N GLU A 375 -16.15 15.26 9.53
CA GLU A 375 -16.00 13.99 10.27
C GLU A 375 -14.67 13.88 11.03
N VAL A 376 -14.67 13.04 12.06
CA VAL A 376 -13.48 12.61 12.80
C VAL A 376 -13.40 11.09 12.67
N VAL A 377 -12.27 10.59 12.16
CA VAL A 377 -12.01 9.16 11.94
C VAL A 377 -10.80 8.74 12.76
N GLU A 378 -10.99 7.86 13.71
CA GLU A 378 -9.89 7.24 14.45
C GLU A 378 -9.34 6.05 13.66
N VAL A 379 -8.05 6.04 13.45
CA VAL A 379 -7.30 4.93 12.85
C VAL A 379 -6.47 4.30 13.95
N PRO A 380 -6.85 3.11 14.44
CA PRO A 380 -6.11 2.41 15.47
C PRO A 380 -4.69 2.08 14.98
N GLU A 381 -3.84 1.64 15.89
CA GLU A 381 -2.47 1.28 15.57
C GLU A 381 -2.41 0.25 14.42
N THR A 382 -1.83 0.68 13.31
CA THR A 382 -1.65 -0.13 12.11
C THR A 382 -0.37 0.24 11.37
N SER A 383 -0.09 -0.36 10.22
CA SER A 383 1.06 -0.02 9.39
C SER A 383 0.96 1.43 8.85
N LYS A 384 2.11 2.08 8.63
CA LYS A 384 2.13 3.39 7.94
C LYS A 384 1.55 3.33 6.54
N TRP A 385 1.59 2.16 5.92
CA TRP A 385 0.94 1.88 4.65
C TRP A 385 -0.59 1.99 4.75
N ASP A 386 -1.20 1.31 5.72
CA ASP A 386 -2.66 1.39 5.93
C ASP A 386 -3.10 2.80 6.31
N VAL A 387 -2.32 3.48 7.16
CA VAL A 387 -2.58 4.89 7.48
C VAL A 387 -2.56 5.76 6.21
N ALA A 388 -1.59 5.54 5.30
CA ALA A 388 -1.52 6.26 4.03
C ALA A 388 -2.78 6.07 3.18
N HIS A 389 -3.28 4.85 3.07
CA HIS A 389 -4.54 4.57 2.38
C HIS A 389 -5.73 5.27 3.02
N ARG A 390 -5.87 5.25 4.37
CA ARG A 390 -6.94 5.96 5.08
C ARG A 390 -6.89 7.47 4.87
N VAL A 391 -5.69 8.06 4.85
CA VAL A 391 -5.51 9.48 4.52
C VAL A 391 -5.96 9.78 3.09
N LEU A 392 -5.57 8.94 2.12
CA LEU A 392 -5.97 9.11 0.73
C LEU A 392 -7.46 8.86 0.49
N ASP A 393 -8.11 7.95 1.25
CA ASP A 393 -9.57 7.80 1.22
C ASP A 393 -10.28 9.10 1.61
N GLN A 394 -9.78 9.79 2.64
CA GLN A 394 -10.29 11.09 3.02
C GLN A 394 -10.06 12.15 1.95
N VAL A 395 -8.89 12.14 1.29
CA VAL A 395 -8.60 13.05 0.17
C VAL A 395 -9.59 12.83 -0.97
N VAL A 396 -9.88 11.59 -1.35
CA VAL A 396 -10.88 11.26 -2.40
C VAL A 396 -12.26 11.79 -2.03
N LYS A 397 -12.71 11.61 -0.79
CA LYS A 397 -13.98 12.16 -0.30
C LYS A 397 -14.03 13.69 -0.46
N LEU A 398 -12.97 14.38 0.01
CA LEU A 398 -12.88 15.85 -0.07
C LEU A 398 -12.85 16.35 -1.52
N ARG A 399 -12.17 15.66 -2.43
CA ARG A 399 -12.16 15.99 -3.87
C ARG A 399 -13.54 15.86 -4.51
N LYS A 400 -14.25 14.76 -4.21
CA LYS A 400 -15.61 14.53 -4.72
C LYS A 400 -16.60 15.64 -4.27
N HIS A 401 -16.52 16.05 -3.01
CA HIS A 401 -17.36 17.13 -2.49
C HIS A 401 -17.09 18.46 -3.20
N ARG A 402 -15.83 18.80 -3.47
CA ARG A 402 -15.49 20.02 -4.23
C ARG A 402 -15.94 19.96 -5.69
N GLY A 403 -15.83 18.81 -6.34
CA GLY A 403 -16.31 18.61 -7.72
C GLY A 403 -17.85 18.69 -7.86
N ALA A 404 -18.59 18.40 -6.79
CA ALA A 404 -20.06 18.53 -6.75
C ALA A 404 -20.54 19.97 -6.53
N VAL A 405 -19.73 20.83 -5.92
CA VAL A 405 -20.05 22.24 -5.65
C VAL A 405 -19.79 23.16 -6.86
N VAL A 406 -19.00 22.68 -7.84
CA VAL A 406 -18.61 23.46 -9.05
C VAL A 406 -19.52 23.15 -10.26
N ARG A 407 -20.51 22.26 -10.10
CA ARG A 407 -21.56 21.99 -11.09
C ARG A 407 -22.88 22.60 -10.61
#